data_2c7f9540868b415f943723af8fadf549
#
_entry.id   2c7f9540868b415f943723af8fadf549
#
_cell.length_a   1.000
_cell.length_b   1.000
_cell.length_c   1.000
_cell.angle_alpha   90.00
_cell.angle_beta   90.00
_cell.angle_gamma   90.00
#
_symmetry.space_group_name_H-M   'P 1'
#
loop_
_entity.id
_entity.type
_entity.pdbx_description
1 polymer ?
#
loop_
_entity_poly.entity_id
_entity_poly.type
_entity_poly.pdbx_seq_one_letter_code
_entity_poly.pdbx_strand_id
1 'polypeptide(L)'
;MKKTVAAALLALLPLAAHAEYEQVNLTVFGMDCAPCAHAIHVSMKGIQGVNTVDVDLNTGLVTIKLAPGNSASMRQFNQAVEKNGFTHKDAEIVVKGKVTGTASAPVLEVTGTEDRYALSPTAANVDVASLIGKTVTVGGVLPQAPKGKVADTLRYKTIVEVQ
;
A
#
# COMPACT_ATOMS: atom_id res chain seq x y z
N MET A 1 8.66 -57.52 -19.75
CA MET A 1 8.67 -56.79 -18.47
C MET A 1 9.01 -55.32 -18.75
N LYS A 2 8.00 -54.47 -18.90
CA LYS A 2 8.21 -53.05 -19.18
C LYS A 2 7.97 -52.27 -17.86
N LYS A 3 9.04 -51.77 -17.25
CA LYS A 3 8.97 -50.94 -16.05
C LYS A 3 8.76 -49.49 -16.48
N THR A 4 7.53 -49.01 -16.36
CA THR A 4 7.19 -47.60 -16.51
C THR A 4 7.59 -46.84 -15.26
N VAL A 5 8.63 -46.03 -15.36
CA VAL A 5 9.00 -45.06 -14.31
C VAL A 5 8.15 -43.84 -14.51
N ALA A 6 7.16 -43.65 -13.63
CA ALA A 6 6.37 -42.42 -13.56
C ALA A 6 7.21 -41.35 -12.83
N ALA A 7 7.76 -40.42 -13.58
CA ALA A 7 8.41 -39.24 -13.02
C ALA A 7 7.34 -38.27 -12.51
N ALA A 8 7.17 -38.19 -11.20
CA ALA A 8 6.33 -37.18 -10.55
C ALA A 8 7.05 -35.83 -10.66
N LEU A 9 6.60 -34.96 -11.57
CA LEU A 9 7.04 -33.59 -11.67
C LEU A 9 6.39 -32.81 -10.52
N LEU A 10 7.15 -32.61 -9.44
CA LEU A 10 6.76 -31.70 -8.35
C LEU A 10 6.89 -30.27 -8.91
N ALA A 11 5.77 -29.68 -9.31
CA ALA A 11 5.69 -28.27 -9.68
C ALA A 11 5.90 -27.45 -8.39
N LEU A 12 7.11 -26.92 -8.19
CA LEU A 12 7.36 -25.84 -7.25
C LEU A 12 6.63 -24.61 -7.80
N LEU A 13 5.43 -24.36 -7.30
CA LEU A 13 4.76 -23.07 -7.47
C LEU A 13 5.60 -22.03 -6.71
N PRO A 14 6.13 -20.99 -7.38
CA PRO A 14 6.75 -19.90 -6.66
C PRO A 14 5.67 -19.28 -5.77
N LEU A 15 5.87 -19.24 -4.45
CA LEU A 15 5.15 -18.35 -3.57
C LEU A 15 5.49 -16.94 -4.05
N ALA A 16 4.63 -16.36 -4.88
CA ALA A 16 4.72 -14.97 -5.22
C ALA A 16 4.54 -14.20 -3.90
N ALA A 17 5.61 -13.59 -3.43
CA ALA A 17 5.53 -12.64 -2.32
C ALA A 17 4.72 -11.45 -2.84
N HIS A 18 3.40 -11.50 -2.61
CA HIS A 18 2.51 -10.40 -2.95
C HIS A 18 2.83 -9.25 -2.00
N ALA A 19 3.39 -8.18 -2.53
CA ALA A 19 3.40 -6.92 -1.85
C ALA A 19 2.00 -6.32 -1.98
N GLU A 20 1.49 -5.75 -0.90
CA GLU A 20 0.10 -5.35 -0.84
C GLU A 20 -0.11 -4.28 0.22
N TYR A 21 -1.08 -3.41 0.00
CA TYR A 21 -1.57 -2.57 1.07
C TYR A 21 -2.44 -3.39 2.01
N GLU A 22 -2.18 -3.27 3.31
CA GLU A 22 -3.01 -3.86 4.36
C GLU A 22 -4.05 -2.85 4.84
N GLN A 23 -3.61 -1.59 5.02
CA GLN A 23 -4.45 -0.48 5.45
C GLN A 23 -3.98 0.84 4.87
N VAL A 24 -4.94 1.70 4.54
CA VAL A 24 -4.72 3.08 4.13
C VAL A 24 -5.65 3.98 4.93
N ASN A 25 -5.09 4.90 5.69
CA ASN A 25 -5.81 5.96 6.38
C ASN A 25 -5.56 7.28 5.64
N LEU A 26 -6.52 7.67 4.82
CA LEU A 26 -6.39 8.84 3.95
C LEU A 26 -7.23 9.99 4.49
N THR A 27 -6.63 11.15 4.71
CA THR A 27 -7.38 12.35 5.06
C THR A 27 -7.91 13.02 3.78
N VAL A 28 -9.21 13.31 3.78
CA VAL A 28 -9.92 13.96 2.67
C VAL A 28 -10.40 15.33 3.11
N PHE A 29 -9.97 16.36 2.40
CA PHE A 29 -10.38 17.73 2.65
C PHE A 29 -11.56 18.13 1.76
N GLY A 30 -12.53 18.87 2.35
CA GLY A 30 -13.72 19.35 1.65
C GLY A 30 -14.92 18.42 1.73
N MET A 31 -14.78 17.28 2.40
CA MET A 31 -15.86 16.32 2.64
C MET A 31 -16.63 16.72 3.91
N ASP A 32 -17.65 17.55 3.77
CA ASP A 32 -18.39 18.17 4.88
C ASP A 32 -19.89 17.83 4.91
N CYS A 33 -20.33 16.88 4.09
CA CYS A 33 -21.73 16.48 4.02
C CYS A 33 -21.89 14.94 3.96
N ALA A 34 -23.01 14.43 4.50
CA ALA A 34 -23.27 12.97 4.48
C ALA A 34 -23.33 12.37 3.08
N PRO A 35 -23.93 12.98 2.04
CA PRO A 35 -23.82 12.52 0.68
C PRO A 35 -22.38 12.51 0.16
N CYS A 36 -21.54 13.47 0.60
CA CYS A 36 -20.12 13.52 0.24
C CYS A 36 -19.36 12.31 0.79
N ALA A 37 -19.56 12.00 2.06
CA ALA A 37 -18.98 10.82 2.71
C ALA A 37 -19.43 9.52 2.04
N HIS A 38 -20.72 9.44 1.68
CA HIS A 38 -21.25 8.27 0.96
C HIS A 38 -20.59 8.11 -0.43
N ALA A 39 -20.41 9.19 -1.18
CA ALA A 39 -19.76 9.15 -2.49
C ALA A 39 -18.31 8.65 -2.40
N ILE A 40 -17.54 9.10 -1.39
CA ILE A 40 -16.20 8.61 -1.11
C ILE A 40 -16.24 7.12 -0.72
N HIS A 41 -17.14 6.73 0.18
CA HIS A 41 -17.29 5.33 0.59
C HIS A 41 -17.52 4.42 -0.62
N VAL A 42 -18.48 4.75 -1.48
CA VAL A 42 -18.80 3.96 -2.69
C VAL A 42 -17.62 3.90 -3.65
N SER A 43 -16.95 5.03 -3.89
CA SER A 43 -15.79 5.09 -4.78
C SER A 43 -14.63 4.24 -4.29
N MET A 44 -14.34 4.24 -2.99
CA MET A 44 -13.29 3.42 -2.39
C MET A 44 -13.66 1.93 -2.39
N LYS A 45 -14.92 1.59 -2.08
CA LYS A 45 -15.42 0.20 -2.14
C LYS A 45 -15.38 -0.40 -3.53
N GLY A 46 -15.44 0.43 -4.57
CA GLY A 46 -15.33 0.00 -5.96
C GLY A 46 -13.91 -0.37 -6.39
N ILE A 47 -12.89 -0.07 -5.62
CA ILE A 47 -11.50 -0.45 -5.91
C ILE A 47 -11.31 -1.92 -5.57
N GLN A 48 -10.79 -2.69 -6.53
CA GLN A 48 -10.58 -4.12 -6.35
C GLN A 48 -9.61 -4.40 -5.20
N GLY A 49 -9.98 -5.32 -4.33
CA GLY A 49 -9.20 -5.68 -3.14
C GLY A 49 -9.55 -4.89 -1.88
N VAL A 50 -10.38 -3.86 -1.97
CA VAL A 50 -10.88 -3.15 -0.79
C VAL A 50 -11.91 -4.00 -0.06
N ASN A 51 -11.62 -4.30 1.20
CA ASN A 51 -12.48 -5.10 2.06
C ASN A 51 -13.47 -4.21 2.84
N THR A 52 -12.98 -3.24 3.60
CA THR A 52 -13.82 -2.31 4.36
C THR A 52 -13.40 -0.87 4.13
N VAL A 53 -14.38 0.03 4.20
CA VAL A 53 -14.18 1.47 4.17
C VAL A 53 -14.99 2.08 5.29
N ASP A 54 -14.34 2.85 6.13
CA ASP A 54 -14.96 3.66 7.17
C ASP A 54 -14.65 5.14 6.90
N VAL A 55 -15.67 5.99 7.01
CA VAL A 55 -15.54 7.42 6.69
C VAL A 55 -15.98 8.22 7.91
N ASP A 56 -15.04 8.91 8.53
CA ASP A 56 -15.34 9.85 9.61
C ASP A 56 -15.52 11.27 9.04
N LEU A 57 -16.77 11.69 9.00
CA LEU A 57 -17.14 13.00 8.46
C LEU A 57 -16.60 14.17 9.29
N ASN A 58 -16.40 13.98 10.61
CA ASN A 58 -15.96 15.05 11.50
C ASN A 58 -14.47 15.38 11.31
N THR A 59 -13.67 14.38 11.00
CA THR A 59 -12.21 14.52 10.83
C THR A 59 -11.78 14.49 9.37
N GLY A 60 -12.63 14.05 8.46
CA GLY A 60 -12.30 13.81 7.07
C GLY A 60 -11.43 12.55 6.86
N LEU A 61 -11.29 11.71 7.90
CA LEU A 61 -10.49 10.49 7.82
C LEU A 61 -11.26 9.37 7.13
N VAL A 62 -10.63 8.75 6.14
CA VAL A 62 -11.13 7.57 5.43
C VAL A 62 -10.20 6.40 5.74
N THR A 63 -10.69 5.43 6.49
CA THR A 63 -9.96 4.21 6.82
C THR A 63 -10.34 3.10 5.85
N ILE A 64 -9.36 2.60 5.11
CA ILE A 64 -9.53 1.58 4.08
C ILE A 64 -8.73 0.36 4.51
N LYS A 65 -9.38 -0.78 4.67
CA LYS A 65 -8.72 -2.08 4.88
C LYS A 65 -8.85 -2.93 3.63
N LEU A 66 -7.78 -3.60 3.27
CA LEU A 66 -7.70 -4.39 2.05
C LEU A 66 -7.60 -5.88 2.34
N ALA A 67 -8.09 -6.68 1.40
CA ALA A 67 -7.94 -8.13 1.46
C ALA A 67 -6.51 -8.53 1.09
N PRO A 68 -6.00 -9.64 1.64
CA PRO A 68 -4.72 -10.19 1.22
C PRO A 68 -4.66 -10.49 -0.28
N GLY A 69 -3.51 -10.29 -0.90
CA GLY A 69 -3.30 -10.54 -2.33
C GLY A 69 -3.90 -9.48 -3.25
N ASN A 70 -4.21 -8.29 -2.71
CA ASN A 70 -4.72 -7.19 -3.53
C ASN A 70 -3.62 -6.58 -4.42
N SER A 71 -4.07 -5.86 -5.46
CA SER A 71 -3.22 -5.08 -6.37
C SER A 71 -3.64 -3.60 -6.40
N ALA A 72 -4.31 -3.14 -5.35
CA ALA A 72 -4.70 -1.73 -5.23
C ALA A 72 -3.47 -0.83 -5.12
N SER A 73 -3.56 0.39 -5.65
CA SER A 73 -2.48 1.38 -5.64
C SER A 73 -2.92 2.70 -5.03
N MET A 74 -1.96 3.46 -4.48
CA MET A 74 -2.25 4.80 -3.95
C MET A 74 -2.83 5.74 -4.99
N ARG A 75 -2.44 5.57 -6.26
CA ARG A 75 -3.04 6.32 -7.37
C ARG A 75 -4.55 6.13 -7.46
N GLN A 76 -5.05 4.91 -7.29
CA GLN A 76 -6.50 4.63 -7.35
C GLN A 76 -7.23 5.31 -6.19
N PHE A 77 -6.67 5.30 -4.97
CA PHE A 77 -7.26 5.99 -3.82
C PHE A 77 -7.29 7.50 -4.00
N ASN A 78 -6.17 8.10 -4.42
CA ASN A 78 -6.10 9.54 -4.69
C ASN A 78 -7.10 9.96 -5.78
N GLN A 79 -7.18 9.20 -6.89
CA GLN A 79 -8.13 9.46 -7.97
C GLN A 79 -9.58 9.32 -7.52
N ALA A 80 -9.91 8.38 -6.64
CA ALA A 80 -11.26 8.23 -6.10
C ALA A 80 -11.70 9.49 -5.32
N VAL A 81 -10.78 10.11 -4.56
CA VAL A 81 -11.02 11.39 -3.88
C VAL A 81 -11.21 12.52 -4.91
N GLU A 82 -10.27 12.65 -5.84
CA GLU A 82 -10.23 13.74 -6.83
C GLU A 82 -11.44 13.74 -7.78
N LYS A 83 -11.88 12.53 -8.21
CA LYS A 83 -13.07 12.39 -9.08
C LYS A 83 -14.36 12.83 -8.41
N ASN A 84 -14.43 12.77 -7.08
CA ASN A 84 -15.56 13.28 -6.30
C ASN A 84 -15.44 14.79 -5.97
N GLY A 85 -14.40 15.47 -6.48
CA GLY A 85 -14.21 16.91 -6.31
C GLY A 85 -13.53 17.30 -5.00
N PHE A 86 -12.95 16.34 -4.27
CA PHE A 86 -12.27 16.59 -3.00
C PHE A 86 -10.75 16.59 -3.17
N THR A 87 -10.05 16.98 -2.11
CA THR A 87 -8.58 17.00 -2.07
C THR A 87 -8.09 15.95 -1.08
N HIS A 88 -7.23 15.04 -1.54
CA HIS A 88 -6.52 14.13 -0.64
C HIS A 88 -5.38 14.87 0.07
N LYS A 89 -5.14 14.52 1.31
CA LYS A 89 -4.06 15.01 2.16
C LYS A 89 -3.05 13.90 2.41
N ASP A 90 -2.34 13.97 3.52
CA ASP A 90 -1.43 12.91 3.94
C ASP A 90 -2.17 11.57 4.11
N ALA A 91 -1.50 10.49 3.81
CA ALA A 91 -2.00 9.14 4.03
C ALA A 91 -1.08 8.37 4.98
N GLU A 92 -1.61 7.83 6.05
CA GLU A 92 -0.91 6.84 6.86
C GLU A 92 -1.20 5.45 6.30
N ILE A 93 -0.16 4.71 5.96
CA ILE A 93 -0.29 3.42 5.27
C ILE A 93 0.42 2.30 6.04
N VAL A 94 -0.12 1.10 5.90
CA VAL A 94 0.56 -0.16 6.22
C VAL A 94 0.64 -0.96 4.92
N VAL A 95 1.85 -1.21 4.48
CA VAL A 95 2.10 -1.80 3.16
C VAL A 95 3.21 -2.84 3.21
N LYS A 96 3.02 -3.95 2.53
CA LYS A 96 4.02 -4.98 2.32
C LYS A 96 4.71 -4.78 0.99
N GLY A 97 6.03 -4.91 0.97
CA GLY A 97 6.82 -4.75 -0.24
C GLY A 97 8.23 -5.27 -0.08
N LYS A 98 8.98 -5.21 -1.16
CA LYS A 98 10.40 -5.58 -1.19
C LYS A 98 11.28 -4.33 -1.04
N VAL A 99 12.25 -4.38 -0.15
CA VAL A 99 13.26 -3.32 -0.05
C VAL A 99 14.32 -3.53 -1.13
N THR A 100 14.52 -2.51 -1.95
CA THR A 100 15.53 -2.46 -3.03
C THR A 100 16.39 -1.23 -2.88
N GLY A 101 17.29 -0.98 -3.84
CA GLY A 101 18.20 0.16 -3.81
C GLY A 101 19.46 -0.12 -2.99
N THR A 102 19.97 0.91 -2.32
CA THR A 102 21.21 0.85 -1.51
C THR A 102 20.92 1.25 -0.07
N ALA A 103 21.89 1.00 0.83
CA ALA A 103 21.80 1.41 2.22
C ALA A 103 21.59 2.94 2.40
N SER A 104 22.14 3.75 1.50
CA SER A 104 21.99 5.21 1.50
C SER A 104 20.75 5.71 0.76
N ALA A 105 20.14 4.88 -0.09
CA ALA A 105 18.95 5.20 -0.87
C ALA A 105 18.03 3.97 -0.97
N PRO A 106 17.43 3.52 0.15
CA PRO A 106 16.54 2.37 0.14
C PRO A 106 15.18 2.74 -0.47
N VAL A 107 14.63 1.82 -1.25
CA VAL A 107 13.34 1.97 -1.93
C VAL A 107 12.45 0.79 -1.58
N LEU A 108 11.21 1.06 -1.22
CA LEU A 108 10.17 0.05 -1.10
C LEU A 108 9.47 -0.11 -2.45
N GLU A 109 9.48 -1.30 -2.99
CA GLU A 109 8.70 -1.68 -4.17
C GLU A 109 7.47 -2.46 -3.73
N VAL A 110 6.29 -1.91 -4.02
CA VAL A 110 5.03 -2.58 -3.75
C VAL A 110 4.72 -3.51 -4.91
N THR A 111 5.05 -4.79 -4.76
CA THR A 111 4.94 -5.80 -5.83
C THR A 111 3.49 -5.93 -6.32
N GLY A 112 3.29 -6.09 -7.62
CA GLY A 112 1.94 -6.17 -8.21
C GLY A 112 1.28 -4.80 -8.45
N THR A 113 1.97 -3.72 -8.09
CA THR A 113 1.60 -2.34 -8.40
C THR A 113 2.80 -1.60 -9.01
N GLU A 114 2.59 -0.37 -9.47
CA GLU A 114 3.67 0.52 -9.90
C GLU A 114 4.19 1.41 -8.76
N ASP A 115 3.65 1.23 -7.55
CA ASP A 115 3.99 2.07 -6.42
C ASP A 115 5.39 1.76 -5.90
N ARG A 116 6.22 2.81 -5.83
CA ARG A 116 7.59 2.77 -5.35
C ARG A 116 7.85 3.97 -4.47
N TYR A 117 8.46 3.75 -3.32
CA TYR A 117 8.70 4.80 -2.33
C TYR A 117 10.14 4.81 -1.87
N ALA A 118 10.82 5.94 -1.97
CA ALA A 118 12.04 6.17 -1.21
C ALA A 118 11.71 6.07 0.29
N LEU A 119 12.45 5.27 1.03
CA LEU A 119 12.24 5.09 2.46
C LEU A 119 13.02 6.15 3.24
N SER A 120 12.30 6.97 4.01
CA SER A 120 12.86 7.97 4.90
C SER A 120 12.47 7.67 6.36
N PRO A 121 13.42 7.46 7.28
CA PRO A 121 13.08 7.17 8.66
C PRO A 121 12.54 8.41 9.38
N THR A 122 11.52 8.22 10.22
CA THR A 122 11.06 9.27 11.15
C THR A 122 11.78 9.23 12.49
N ALA A 123 12.45 8.11 12.80
CA ALA A 123 13.28 7.92 13.99
C ALA A 123 14.57 7.18 13.64
N ALA A 124 15.66 7.48 14.35
CA ALA A 124 17.04 7.15 13.99
C ALA A 124 17.47 5.67 14.15
N ASN A 125 16.60 4.71 14.40
CA ASN A 125 17.01 3.41 14.97
C ASN A 125 16.65 2.16 14.15
N VAL A 126 16.38 2.23 12.86
CA VAL A 126 16.15 1.01 12.06
C VAL A 126 17.26 0.87 11.03
N ASP A 127 18.03 -0.22 11.12
CA ASP A 127 19.03 -0.58 10.11
C ASP A 127 18.33 -1.16 8.86
N VAL A 128 17.96 -0.27 7.95
CA VAL A 128 17.34 -0.65 6.66
C VAL A 128 18.34 -1.39 5.76
N ALA A 129 19.64 -1.21 5.97
CA ALA A 129 20.66 -1.88 5.14
C ALA A 129 20.57 -3.40 5.23
N SER A 130 20.24 -3.93 6.41
CA SER A 130 20.05 -5.37 6.62
C SER A 130 18.78 -5.93 5.97
N LEU A 131 17.86 -5.06 5.56
CA LEU A 131 16.58 -5.43 4.95
C LEU A 131 16.58 -5.36 3.42
N ILE A 132 17.67 -4.92 2.79
CA ILE A 132 17.77 -4.86 1.33
C ILE A 132 17.63 -6.27 0.74
N GLY A 133 16.77 -6.39 -0.25
CA GLY A 133 16.42 -7.66 -0.90
C GLY A 133 15.34 -8.47 -0.18
N LYS A 134 14.93 -8.05 1.01
CA LYS A 134 13.93 -8.74 1.83
C LYS A 134 12.53 -8.16 1.62
N THR A 135 11.53 -8.99 1.92
CA THR A 135 10.12 -8.56 2.00
C THR A 135 9.86 -8.03 3.40
N VAL A 136 9.23 -6.87 3.49
CA VAL A 136 8.95 -6.18 4.74
C VAL A 136 7.51 -5.67 4.77
N THR A 137 6.95 -5.50 5.97
CA THR A 137 5.77 -4.68 6.21
C THR A 137 6.24 -3.34 6.77
N VAL A 138 5.82 -2.27 6.14
CA VAL A 138 6.19 -0.89 6.50
C VAL A 138 4.95 -0.11 6.90
N GLY A 139 5.01 0.52 8.06
CA GLY A 139 4.03 1.50 8.53
C GLY A 139 4.62 2.91 8.48
N GLY A 140 3.91 3.84 7.86
CA GLY A 140 4.42 5.21 7.75
C GLY A 140 3.43 6.17 7.10
N VAL A 141 3.91 7.36 6.79
CA VAL A 141 3.13 8.45 6.22
C VAL A 141 3.64 8.80 4.83
N LEU A 142 2.72 8.78 3.87
CA LEU A 142 2.90 9.41 2.57
C LEU A 142 2.40 10.85 2.66
N PRO A 143 3.26 11.86 2.43
CA PRO A 143 2.82 13.24 2.44
C PRO A 143 1.88 13.53 1.28
N GLN A 144 1.10 14.60 1.42
CA GLN A 144 0.24 15.08 0.35
C GLN A 144 1.05 15.29 -0.94
N ALA A 145 0.53 14.81 -2.05
CA ALA A 145 1.07 15.06 -3.38
C ALA A 145 0.14 15.98 -4.18
N PRO A 146 0.63 16.64 -5.25
CA PRO A 146 -0.21 17.37 -6.18
C PRO A 146 -1.28 16.49 -6.83
N LYS A 147 -2.37 17.11 -7.30
CA LYS A 147 -3.45 16.40 -8.00
C LYS A 147 -2.91 15.51 -9.13
N GLY A 148 -3.40 14.30 -9.21
CA GLY A 148 -2.99 13.29 -10.19
C GLY A 148 -1.63 12.64 -9.89
N LYS A 149 -0.99 12.96 -8.78
CA LYS A 149 0.30 12.42 -8.36
C LYS A 149 0.17 11.57 -7.09
N VAL A 150 1.18 10.75 -6.86
CA VAL A 150 1.41 10.03 -5.61
C VAL A 150 2.75 10.51 -5.05
N ALA A 151 2.88 10.60 -3.73
CA ALA A 151 4.15 10.92 -3.11
C ALA A 151 5.20 9.85 -3.45
N ASP A 152 6.44 10.26 -3.63
CA ASP A 152 7.57 9.40 -3.97
C ASP A 152 8.35 8.92 -2.73
N THR A 153 8.06 9.49 -1.57
CA THR A 153 8.79 9.25 -0.33
C THR A 153 7.83 8.79 0.76
N LEU A 154 8.09 7.62 1.35
CA LEU A 154 7.40 7.09 2.52
C LEU A 154 8.23 7.40 3.76
N ARG A 155 7.68 8.23 4.65
CA ARG A 155 8.23 8.51 5.98
C ARG A 155 7.81 7.39 6.91
N TYR A 156 8.66 6.37 7.05
CA TYR A 156 8.29 5.20 7.83
C TYR A 156 8.53 5.39 9.34
N LYS A 157 7.59 4.86 10.13
CA LYS A 157 7.66 4.77 11.60
C LYS A 157 8.07 3.36 12.03
N THR A 158 7.60 2.36 11.30
CA THR A 158 7.85 0.94 11.55
C THR A 158 8.25 0.23 10.26
N ILE A 159 9.16 -0.71 10.38
CA ILE A 159 9.55 -1.62 9.31
C ILE A 159 9.90 -2.98 9.92
N VAL A 160 9.27 -4.03 9.44
CA VAL A 160 9.42 -5.39 9.99
C VAL A 160 9.58 -6.37 8.84
N GLU A 161 10.60 -7.23 8.93
CA GLU A 161 10.79 -8.32 7.96
C GLU A 161 9.63 -9.33 8.05
N VAL A 162 9.10 -9.72 6.90
CA VAL A 162 8.08 -10.76 6.77
C VAL A 162 8.79 -12.10 6.56
N GLN A 163 8.53 -13.04 7.47
CA GLN A 163 9.05 -14.42 7.37
C GLN A 163 8.21 -15.26 6.42
#